data_50946fcf0bf05632a315757f28e74414
#
_entry.id   50946fcf0bf05632a315757f28e74414
#
_cell.length_a   1.000
_cell.length_b   1.000
_cell.length_c   1.000
_cell.angle_alpha   90.00
_cell.angle_beta   90.00
_cell.angle_gamma   90.00
#
_symmetry.space_group_name_H-M   'P 1'
#
loop_
_entity.id
_entity.type
_entity.pdbx_description
1 polymer ?
#
loop_
_entity_poly.entity_id
_entity_poly.type
_entity_poly.pdbx_seq_one_letter_code
_entity_poly.pdbx_strand_id
1 'polypeptide(L)'
;MKNTAFSLMTALLAVMNESEPKDPYYVLAQYFLYHFDQLRDLNIYDVADACYVSRSGIRRFCQSIGFDNFSDLKAEADEWKRQCNYFIGYSVRPDYKEHLSGSIGEMMEEINRIATPAVLDKLAESIHASRHVVLFTSDFSGMAARSF
;
A
#
# COMPACT_ATOMS: atom_id res chain seq x y z
N MET A 1 -9.02 -10.73 2.89
CA MET A 1 -8.06 -9.87 3.62
C MET A 1 -8.48 -8.44 3.31
N LYS A 2 -8.84 -7.64 4.31
CA LYS A 2 -9.11 -6.21 4.07
C LYS A 2 -7.78 -5.54 3.71
N ASN A 3 -7.72 -4.98 2.51
CA ASN A 3 -6.60 -4.16 2.08
C ASN A 3 -6.44 -2.99 3.08
N THR A 4 -5.22 -2.69 3.45
CA THR A 4 -4.89 -1.52 4.28
C THR A 4 -4.82 -0.27 3.39
N ALA A 5 -4.97 0.92 3.96
CA ALA A 5 -4.99 2.21 3.23
C ALA A 5 -3.76 2.47 2.35
N PHE A 6 -2.62 1.89 2.69
CA PHE A 6 -1.43 1.84 1.83
C PHE A 6 -1.67 1.10 0.51
N SER A 7 -2.61 0.18 0.51
CA SER A 7 -2.96 -0.64 -0.63
C SER A 7 -3.65 0.15 -1.76
N LEU A 8 -4.50 1.15 -1.46
CA LEU A 8 -5.16 1.94 -2.51
C LEU A 8 -4.16 2.78 -3.32
N MET A 9 -3.31 3.55 -2.65
CA MET A 9 -2.30 4.37 -3.33
C MET A 9 -1.36 3.49 -4.16
N THR A 10 -0.86 2.40 -3.57
CA THR A 10 0.01 1.44 -4.24
C THR A 10 -0.69 0.80 -5.44
N ALA A 11 -1.96 0.41 -5.30
CA ALA A 11 -2.73 -0.18 -6.38
C ALA A 11 -2.96 0.79 -7.55
N LEU A 12 -3.30 2.05 -7.26
CA LEU A 12 -3.47 3.08 -8.29
C LEU A 12 -2.15 3.36 -9.03
N LEU A 13 -1.04 3.46 -8.31
CA LEU A 13 0.29 3.64 -8.90
C LEU A 13 0.74 2.42 -9.71
N ALA A 14 0.43 1.20 -9.27
CA ALA A 14 0.70 -0.01 -10.03
C ALA A 14 -0.04 -0.02 -11.36
N VAL A 15 -1.34 0.32 -11.37
CA VAL A 15 -2.12 0.45 -12.61
C VAL A 15 -1.47 1.46 -13.57
N MET A 16 -1.03 2.62 -13.09
CA MET A 16 -0.37 3.61 -13.93
C MET A 16 0.97 3.14 -14.50
N ASN A 17 1.71 2.34 -13.74
CA ASN A 17 3.00 1.80 -14.17
C ASN A 17 2.88 0.62 -15.14
N GLU A 18 1.77 -0.11 -15.08
CA GLU A 18 1.56 -1.34 -15.86
C GLU A 18 0.66 -1.14 -17.08
N SER A 19 -0.06 -0.02 -17.16
CA SER A 19 -1.02 0.27 -18.23
C SER A 19 -0.54 1.38 -19.16
N GLU A 20 -1.00 1.37 -20.40
CA GLU A 20 -0.74 2.45 -21.36
C GLU A 20 -1.60 3.69 -21.03
N PRO A 21 -1.13 4.94 -21.31
CA PRO A 21 -1.86 6.17 -21.02
C PRO A 21 -3.25 6.29 -21.66
N LYS A 22 -3.55 5.50 -22.70
CA LYS A 22 -4.86 5.46 -23.37
C LYS A 22 -5.80 4.40 -22.79
N ASP A 23 -5.31 3.54 -21.91
CA ASP A 23 -6.12 2.52 -21.26
C ASP A 23 -7.15 3.19 -20.33
N PRO A 24 -8.43 2.82 -20.39
CA PRO A 24 -9.44 3.34 -19.47
C PRO A 24 -9.09 3.16 -17.98
N TYR A 25 -8.34 2.14 -17.64
CA TYR A 25 -7.89 1.91 -16.25
C TYR A 25 -6.78 2.88 -15.84
N TYR A 26 -5.86 3.20 -16.75
CA TYR A 26 -4.88 4.26 -16.53
C TYR A 26 -5.56 5.60 -16.27
N VAL A 27 -6.53 5.97 -17.13
CA VAL A 27 -7.27 7.23 -17.01
C VAL A 27 -8.01 7.31 -15.67
N LEU A 28 -8.65 6.22 -15.25
CA LEU A 28 -9.31 6.14 -13.94
C LEU A 28 -8.32 6.25 -12.78
N ALA A 29 -7.21 5.53 -12.82
CA ALA A 29 -6.17 5.59 -11.80
C ALA A 29 -5.58 7.00 -11.69
N GLN A 30 -5.25 7.63 -12.81
CA GLN A 30 -4.75 9.00 -12.87
C GLN A 30 -5.77 9.99 -12.29
N TYR A 31 -7.04 9.87 -12.67
CA TYR A 31 -8.11 10.72 -12.16
C TYR A 31 -8.27 10.60 -10.64
N PHE A 32 -8.27 9.38 -10.11
CA PHE A 32 -8.36 9.15 -8.67
C PHE A 32 -7.14 9.64 -7.91
N LEU A 33 -5.93 9.50 -8.44
CA LEU A 33 -4.72 10.06 -7.84
C LEU A 33 -4.75 11.58 -7.83
N TYR A 34 -5.18 12.21 -8.92
CA TYR A 34 -5.27 13.68 -9.00
C TYR A 34 -6.29 14.26 -8.03
N HIS A 35 -7.41 13.56 -7.83
CA HIS A 35 -8.49 13.96 -6.92
C HIS A 35 -8.46 13.23 -5.57
N PHE A 36 -7.32 12.70 -5.17
CA PHE A 36 -7.22 11.80 -4.01
C PHE A 36 -7.75 12.44 -2.73
N ASP A 37 -7.44 13.71 -2.48
CA ASP A 37 -7.89 14.45 -1.30
C ASP A 37 -9.42 14.65 -1.24
N GLN A 38 -10.08 14.62 -2.39
CA GLN A 38 -11.52 14.82 -2.55
C GLN A 38 -12.26 13.53 -2.90
N LEU A 39 -11.56 12.40 -2.92
CA LEU A 39 -12.08 11.12 -3.42
C LEU A 39 -13.36 10.70 -2.70
N ARG A 40 -13.46 10.99 -1.41
CA ARG A 40 -14.66 10.75 -0.60
C ARG A 40 -15.92 11.40 -1.17
N ASP A 41 -15.77 12.63 -1.66
CA ASP A 41 -16.88 13.48 -2.08
C ASP A 41 -17.22 13.30 -3.57
N LEU A 42 -16.41 12.58 -4.33
CA LEU A 42 -16.64 12.31 -5.74
C LEU A 42 -17.94 11.55 -5.97
N ASN A 43 -18.68 11.99 -6.98
CA ASN A 43 -19.86 11.31 -7.48
C ASN A 43 -19.47 10.37 -8.63
N ILE A 44 -20.02 9.17 -8.65
CA ILE A 44 -19.73 8.17 -9.70
C ILE A 44 -20.15 8.65 -11.10
N TYR A 45 -21.15 9.52 -11.21
CA TYR A 45 -21.59 10.09 -12.49
C TYR A 45 -20.54 11.06 -13.02
N ASP A 46 -20.01 11.93 -12.15
CA ASP A 46 -18.99 12.90 -12.53
C ASP A 46 -17.68 12.20 -12.94
N VAL A 47 -17.31 11.13 -12.23
CA VAL A 47 -16.16 10.30 -12.61
C VAL A 47 -16.38 9.63 -13.96
N ALA A 48 -17.58 9.07 -14.20
CA ALA A 48 -17.91 8.42 -15.45
C ALA A 48 -17.81 9.37 -16.64
N ASP A 49 -18.33 10.59 -16.48
CA ASP A 49 -18.31 11.63 -17.51
C ASP A 49 -16.88 12.16 -17.73
N ALA A 50 -16.14 12.45 -16.66
CA ALA A 50 -14.77 12.99 -16.75
C ALA A 50 -13.78 12.00 -17.38
N CYS A 51 -13.95 10.70 -17.09
CA CYS A 51 -13.07 9.65 -17.61
C CYS A 51 -13.58 8.97 -18.89
N TYR A 52 -14.73 9.38 -19.40
CA TYR A 52 -15.39 8.77 -20.58
C TYR A 52 -15.62 7.26 -20.42
N VAL A 53 -15.99 6.82 -19.24
CA VAL A 53 -16.24 5.41 -18.92
C VAL A 53 -17.65 5.20 -18.38
N SER A 54 -18.18 3.99 -18.49
CA SER A 54 -19.46 3.64 -17.87
C SER A 54 -19.30 3.40 -16.37
N ARG A 55 -20.39 3.57 -15.60
CA ARG A 55 -20.40 3.21 -14.17
C ARG A 55 -20.04 1.75 -13.91
N SER A 56 -20.43 0.86 -14.81
CA SER A 56 -20.01 -0.54 -14.76
C SER A 56 -18.51 -0.72 -15.03
N GLY A 57 -17.91 0.15 -15.84
CA GLY A 57 -16.46 0.24 -16.04
C GLY A 57 -15.75 0.63 -14.77
N ILE A 58 -16.23 1.66 -14.06
CA ILE A 58 -15.68 2.07 -12.76
C ILE A 58 -15.76 0.92 -11.75
N ARG A 59 -16.89 0.21 -11.67
CA ARG A 59 -17.02 -0.95 -10.78
C ARG A 59 -16.00 -2.04 -11.11
N ARG A 60 -15.82 -2.39 -12.39
CA ARG A 60 -14.81 -3.38 -12.82
C ARG A 60 -13.40 -2.93 -12.48
N PHE A 61 -13.10 -1.64 -12.66
CA PHE A 61 -11.84 -1.06 -12.23
C PHE A 61 -11.62 -1.23 -10.73
N CYS A 62 -12.59 -0.86 -9.87
CA CYS A 62 -12.49 -1.07 -8.43
C CYS A 62 -12.20 -2.55 -8.09
N GLN A 63 -12.89 -3.47 -8.74
CA GLN A 63 -12.70 -4.91 -8.54
C GLN A 63 -11.30 -5.38 -8.98
N SER A 64 -10.76 -4.84 -10.06
CA SER A 64 -9.42 -5.21 -10.53
C SER A 64 -8.31 -4.78 -9.56
N ILE A 65 -8.53 -3.75 -8.77
CA ILE A 65 -7.60 -3.27 -7.76
C ILE A 65 -7.96 -3.70 -6.33
N GLY A 66 -8.91 -4.66 -6.19
CA GLY A 66 -9.21 -5.32 -4.92
C GLY A 66 -10.32 -4.69 -4.07
N PHE A 67 -11.15 -3.80 -4.65
CA PHE A 67 -12.31 -3.21 -3.99
C PHE A 67 -13.61 -3.72 -4.61
N ASP A 68 -14.62 -4.02 -3.80
CA ASP A 68 -15.89 -4.54 -4.30
C ASP A 68 -16.66 -3.53 -5.16
N ASN A 69 -16.53 -2.26 -4.82
CA ASN A 69 -17.22 -1.16 -5.50
C ASN A 69 -16.56 0.20 -5.23
N PHE A 70 -17.10 1.26 -5.84
CA PHE A 70 -16.60 2.63 -5.71
C PHE A 70 -16.76 3.20 -4.29
N SER A 71 -17.78 2.78 -3.53
CA SER A 71 -17.95 3.23 -2.14
C SER A 71 -16.87 2.69 -1.22
N ASP A 72 -16.45 1.43 -1.42
CA ASP A 72 -15.35 0.82 -0.66
C ASP A 72 -14.01 1.49 -0.97
N LEU A 73 -13.76 1.80 -2.24
CA LEU A 73 -12.58 2.55 -2.65
C LEU A 73 -12.54 3.93 -1.98
N LYS A 74 -13.68 4.65 -1.91
CA LYS A 74 -13.79 5.95 -1.24
C LYS A 74 -13.53 5.84 0.27
N ALA A 75 -14.04 4.79 0.91
CA ALA A 75 -13.83 4.57 2.34
C ALA A 75 -12.35 4.33 2.67
N GLU A 76 -11.64 3.62 1.79
CA GLU A 76 -10.22 3.37 1.95
C GLU A 76 -9.37 4.64 1.79
N ALA A 77 -9.72 5.51 0.84
CA ALA A 77 -9.07 6.81 0.70
C ALA A 77 -9.22 7.69 1.95
N ASP A 78 -10.38 7.65 2.58
CA ASP A 78 -10.64 8.39 3.82
C ASP A 78 -9.80 7.85 5.00
N GLU A 79 -9.63 6.55 5.09
CA GLU A 79 -8.75 5.91 6.06
C GLU A 79 -7.29 6.30 5.86
N TRP A 80 -6.82 6.29 4.62
CA TRP A 80 -5.46 6.73 4.28
C TRP A 80 -5.21 8.18 4.71
N LYS A 81 -6.17 9.08 4.46
CA LYS A 81 -6.09 10.48 4.87
C LYS A 81 -6.00 10.63 6.39
N ARG A 82 -6.78 9.85 7.15
CA ARG A 82 -6.70 9.82 8.60
C ARG A 82 -5.33 9.36 9.10
N GLN A 83 -4.78 8.31 8.50
CA GLN A 83 -3.45 7.81 8.84
C GLN A 83 -2.35 8.82 8.52
N CYS A 84 -2.38 9.45 7.34
CA CYS A 84 -1.43 10.51 7.00
C CYS A 84 -1.49 11.67 8.00
N ASN A 85 -2.68 12.14 8.37
CA ASN A 85 -2.83 13.19 9.37
C ASN A 85 -2.28 12.78 10.73
N TYR A 86 -2.46 11.52 11.13
CA TYR A 86 -1.86 10.99 12.35
C TYR A 86 -0.33 11.02 12.29
N PHE A 87 0.28 10.54 11.20
CA PHE A 87 1.73 10.56 11.05
C PHE A 87 2.30 11.97 10.95
N ILE A 88 1.64 12.87 10.24
CA ILE A 88 2.03 14.30 10.20
C ILE A 88 1.96 14.89 11.60
N GLY A 89 0.85 14.70 12.32
CA GLY A 89 0.70 15.17 13.69
C GLY A 89 1.77 14.62 14.64
N TYR A 90 2.15 13.36 14.45
CA TYR A 90 3.24 12.75 15.22
C TYR A 90 4.60 13.36 14.88
N SER A 91 4.89 13.59 13.59
CA SER A 91 6.19 14.10 13.12
C SER A 91 6.49 15.55 13.52
N VAL A 92 5.45 16.36 13.82
CA VAL A 92 5.63 17.76 14.25
C VAL A 92 5.74 17.92 15.78
N ARG A 93 5.68 16.82 16.55
CA ARG A 93 5.83 16.87 18.02
C ARG A 93 7.24 17.30 18.39
N PRO A 94 7.40 18.10 19.46
CA PRO A 94 8.73 18.54 19.92
C PRO A 94 9.67 17.37 20.27
N ASP A 95 9.13 16.27 20.78
CA ASP A 95 9.83 15.05 21.22
C ASP A 95 9.95 13.97 20.11
N TYR A 96 9.57 14.29 18.87
CA TYR A 96 9.56 13.34 17.76
C TYR A 96 10.89 12.63 17.54
N LYS A 97 11.99 13.39 17.51
CA LYS A 97 13.33 12.84 17.27
C LYS A 97 13.77 11.87 18.35
N GLU A 98 13.49 12.21 19.60
CA GLU A 98 13.84 11.38 20.76
C GLU A 98 13.02 10.09 20.76
N HIS A 99 11.71 10.21 20.52
CA HIS A 99 10.83 9.06 20.39
C HIS A 99 11.22 8.13 19.24
N LEU A 100 11.49 8.70 18.07
CA LEU A 100 11.88 7.92 16.89
C LEU A 100 13.22 7.22 17.14
N SER A 101 14.20 7.94 17.69
CA SER A 101 15.52 7.38 18.00
C SER A 101 15.42 6.27 19.04
N GLY A 102 14.61 6.45 20.07
CA GLY A 102 14.34 5.43 21.09
C GLY A 102 13.70 4.18 20.49
N SER A 103 12.65 4.34 19.70
CA SER A 103 11.94 3.21 19.06
C SER A 103 12.85 2.45 18.07
N ILE A 104 13.70 3.14 17.32
CA ILE A 104 14.69 2.49 16.46
C ILE A 104 15.71 1.72 17.30
N GLY A 105 16.18 2.29 18.41
CA GLY A 105 17.10 1.62 19.33
C GLY A 105 16.51 0.32 19.89
N GLU A 106 15.31 0.38 20.42
CA GLU A 106 14.58 -0.79 20.94
C GLU A 106 14.37 -1.87 19.87
N MET A 107 14.02 -1.46 18.65
CA MET A 107 13.85 -2.40 17.54
C MET A 107 15.19 -3.07 17.18
N MET A 108 16.29 -2.32 17.15
CA MET A 108 17.61 -2.88 16.85
C MET A 108 18.09 -3.84 17.96
N GLU A 109 17.84 -3.52 19.22
CA GLU A 109 18.11 -4.44 20.34
C GLU A 109 17.32 -5.75 20.19
N GLU A 110 16.05 -5.67 19.87
CA GLU A 110 15.19 -6.84 19.66
C GLU A 110 15.65 -7.67 18.46
N ILE A 111 16.01 -7.05 17.35
CA ILE A 111 16.58 -7.74 16.18
C ILE A 111 17.85 -8.48 16.59
N ASN A 112 18.78 -7.83 17.29
CA ASN A 112 20.02 -8.45 17.73
C ASN A 112 19.79 -9.61 18.72
N ARG A 113 18.75 -9.52 19.54
CA ARG A 113 18.36 -10.57 20.47
C ARG A 113 17.83 -11.80 19.76
N ILE A 114 17.06 -11.61 18.69
CA ILE A 114 16.42 -12.70 17.93
C ILE A 114 17.36 -13.27 16.87
N ALA A 115 18.01 -12.42 16.09
CA ALA A 115 18.86 -12.79 14.97
C ALA A 115 20.30 -13.12 15.41
N THR A 116 20.45 -14.06 16.33
CA THR A 116 21.76 -14.54 16.73
C THR A 116 22.43 -15.32 15.60
N PRO A 117 23.78 -15.39 15.53
CA PRO A 117 24.47 -16.16 14.50
C PRO A 117 23.96 -17.59 14.39
N ALA A 118 23.71 -18.26 15.51
CA ALA A 118 23.20 -19.64 15.53
C ALA A 118 21.79 -19.78 14.92
N VAL A 119 20.93 -18.77 15.12
CA VAL A 119 19.58 -18.73 14.51
C VAL A 119 19.68 -18.48 13.02
N LEU A 120 20.56 -17.57 12.60
CA LEU A 120 20.78 -17.26 11.18
C LEU A 120 21.38 -18.45 10.42
N ASP A 121 22.37 -19.12 10.99
CA ASP A 121 22.98 -20.32 10.42
C ASP A 121 21.93 -21.45 10.25
N LYS A 122 21.13 -21.70 11.27
CA LYS A 122 20.06 -22.70 11.22
C LYS A 122 18.99 -22.35 10.18
N LEU A 123 18.66 -21.06 10.03
CA LEU A 123 17.75 -20.57 9.01
C LEU A 123 18.32 -20.79 7.61
N ALA A 124 19.59 -20.43 7.40
CA ALA A 124 20.29 -20.62 6.14
C ALA A 124 20.37 -22.09 5.75
N GLU A 125 20.70 -22.99 6.69
CA GLU A 125 20.68 -24.43 6.47
C GLU A 125 19.28 -24.95 6.08
N SER A 126 18.23 -24.45 6.76
CA SER A 126 16.85 -24.83 6.47
C SER A 126 16.41 -24.39 5.08
N ILE A 127 16.78 -23.18 4.66
CA ILE A 127 16.52 -22.66 3.32
C ILE A 127 17.26 -23.49 2.28
N HIS A 128 18.54 -23.75 2.51
CA HIS A 128 19.37 -24.52 1.59
C HIS A 128 18.89 -25.97 1.40
N ALA A 129 18.40 -26.59 2.48
CA ALA A 129 17.85 -27.96 2.44
C ALA A 129 16.43 -28.02 1.86
N SER A 130 15.76 -26.91 1.69
CA SER A 130 14.37 -26.87 1.23
C SER A 130 14.27 -26.91 -0.28
N ARG A 131 13.34 -27.72 -0.81
CA ARG A 131 13.05 -27.77 -2.25
C ARG A 131 12.29 -26.53 -2.74
N HIS A 132 11.49 -25.94 -1.87
CA HIS A 132 10.69 -24.73 -2.13
C HIS A 132 10.70 -23.84 -0.89
N VAL A 133 10.91 -22.56 -1.11
CA VAL A 133 10.82 -21.53 -0.08
C VAL A 133 9.66 -20.59 -0.45
N VAL A 134 8.76 -20.34 0.49
CA VAL A 134 7.63 -19.41 0.30
C VAL A 134 7.82 -18.24 1.24
N LEU A 135 7.85 -17.02 0.67
CA LEU A 135 8.00 -15.77 1.40
C LEU A 135 6.65 -15.06 1.48
N PHE A 136 6.18 -14.82 2.70
CA PHE A 136 5.02 -13.98 2.95
C PHE A 136 5.51 -12.57 3.30
N THR A 137 5.18 -11.60 2.47
CA THR A 137 5.65 -10.22 2.63
C THR A 137 4.50 -9.24 2.64
N SER A 138 4.70 -8.10 3.29
CA SER A 138 3.87 -6.92 3.07
C SER A 138 4.35 -6.17 1.82
N ASP A 139 3.55 -5.23 1.31
CA ASP A 139 3.85 -4.46 0.10
C ASP A 139 5.25 -3.82 0.13
N PHE A 140 5.67 -3.30 1.29
CA PHE A 140 6.99 -2.66 1.44
C PHE A 140 8.18 -3.64 1.45
N SER A 141 7.99 -4.82 2.01
CA SER A 141 9.04 -5.85 2.05
C SER A 141 9.08 -6.72 0.79
N GLY A 142 8.09 -6.58 -0.09
CA GLY A 142 8.01 -7.33 -1.34
C GLY A 142 9.19 -7.07 -2.28
N MET A 143 9.73 -5.85 -2.30
CA MET A 143 10.93 -5.54 -3.10
C MET A 143 12.16 -6.30 -2.61
N ALA A 144 12.38 -6.36 -1.29
CA ALA A 144 13.47 -7.13 -0.69
C ALA A 144 13.29 -8.63 -0.94
N ALA A 145 12.06 -9.13 -0.84
CA ALA A 145 11.75 -10.54 -1.09
C ALA A 145 11.97 -10.97 -2.56
N ARG A 146 11.83 -10.06 -3.53
CA ARG A 146 12.11 -10.35 -4.95
C ARG A 146 13.61 -10.45 -5.24
N SER A 147 14.46 -9.91 -4.38
CA SER A 147 15.91 -9.95 -4.51
C SER A 147 16.52 -11.21 -3.87
N PHE A 148 15.72 -11.94 -3.13
CA PHE A 148 16.10 -13.18 -2.46
C PHE A 148 15.97 -14.38 -3.40
#